data_e6a8bd6a0ce761c065368aca85974640
#
_entry.id   e6a8bd6a0ce761c065368aca85974640
#
_cell.length_a   1.000
_cell.length_b   1.000
_cell.length_c   1.000
_cell.angle_alpha   90.00
_cell.angle_beta   90.00
_cell.angle_gamma   90.00
#
_symmetry.space_group_name_H-M   'P 1'
#
loop_
_entity.id
_entity.type
_entity.pdbx_description
1 polymer ?
#
loop_
_entity_poly.entity_id
_entity_poly.type
_entity_poly.pdbx_seq_one_letter_code
_entity_poly.pdbx_strand_id
1 'polypeptide(L)'
;YALMDGERIVGNAFIYNWIGEKDFVKIMNLAVHPEYRRRGFAALLLDHVTNEMRAFNPPRFCGETRASNLGMQRAFEKCGYRLNRIEPDYYQNPNESAYKYVLKL
;
A
#
# COMPACT_ATOMS: atom_id res chain seq x y z
N TYR A 1 -10.46 -3.61 -3.53
CA TYR A 1 -10.24 -2.88 -4.80
C TYR A 1 -9.53 -3.75 -5.81
N ALA A 2 -9.93 -3.68 -7.05
CA ALA A 2 -9.31 -4.41 -8.14
C ALA A 2 -9.00 -3.46 -9.30
N LEU A 3 -7.80 -3.62 -9.89
CA LEU A 3 -7.42 -2.95 -11.12
C LEU A 3 -7.65 -3.92 -12.26
N MET A 4 -8.39 -3.48 -13.27
CA MET A 4 -8.81 -4.34 -14.38
C MET A 4 -8.17 -3.91 -15.69
N ASP A 5 -7.85 -4.88 -16.53
CA ASP A 5 -7.55 -4.70 -17.94
C ASP A 5 -8.62 -5.51 -18.70
N GLY A 6 -9.68 -4.80 -19.17
CA GLY A 6 -10.85 -5.49 -19.68
C GLY A 6 -11.50 -6.35 -18.60
N GLU A 7 -11.59 -7.65 -18.84
CA GLU A 7 -12.14 -8.62 -17.88
C GLU A 7 -11.06 -9.28 -17.01
N ARG A 8 -9.79 -8.93 -17.22
CA ARG A 8 -8.67 -9.51 -16.49
C ARG A 8 -8.31 -8.65 -15.27
N ILE A 9 -8.20 -9.29 -14.10
CA ILE A 9 -7.71 -8.63 -12.88
C ILE A 9 -6.19 -8.57 -12.96
N VAL A 10 -5.63 -7.36 -12.98
CA VAL A 10 -4.18 -7.15 -13.07
C VAL A 10 -3.57 -6.63 -11.79
N GLY A 11 -4.39 -6.21 -10.84
CA GLY A 11 -3.93 -5.79 -9.53
C GLY A 11 -5.07 -5.76 -8.53
N ASN A 12 -4.72 -5.80 -7.26
CA ASN A 12 -5.70 -5.70 -6.18
C ASN A 12 -5.10 -5.03 -4.95
N ALA A 13 -5.98 -4.49 -4.11
CA ALA A 13 -5.60 -3.93 -2.82
C ALA A 13 -6.64 -4.30 -1.78
N PHE A 14 -6.17 -4.75 -0.62
CA PHE A 14 -7.00 -4.97 0.55
C PHE A 14 -6.66 -3.92 1.59
N ILE A 15 -7.68 -3.32 2.17
CA ILE A 15 -7.50 -2.28 3.17
C ILE A 15 -8.25 -2.62 4.44
N TYR A 16 -7.78 -2.07 5.54
CA TYR A 16 -8.45 -2.13 6.82
C TYR A 16 -8.79 -0.72 7.26
N ASN A 17 -10.06 -0.50 7.53
CA ASN A 17 -10.53 0.79 8.02
C ASN A 17 -10.76 0.70 9.53
N TRP A 18 -9.84 1.28 10.31
CA TRP A 18 -9.89 1.30 11.76
C TRP A 18 -10.24 2.68 12.32
N ILE A 19 -10.94 3.49 11.52
CA ILE A 19 -11.40 4.79 11.98
C ILE A 19 -12.40 4.58 13.13
N GLY A 20 -12.18 5.29 14.23
CA GLY A 20 -12.98 5.13 15.44
C GLY A 20 -12.41 4.13 16.44
N GLU A 21 -11.60 3.16 16.00
CA GLU A 21 -10.91 2.23 16.89
C GLU A 21 -9.43 2.62 17.06
N LYS A 22 -8.71 2.79 15.96
CA LYS A 22 -7.26 3.09 15.98
C LYS A 22 -6.90 4.34 15.18
N ASP A 23 -7.89 5.03 14.64
CA ASP A 23 -7.72 6.30 13.92
C ASP A 23 -6.80 6.22 12.71
N PHE A 24 -6.92 5.14 11.90
CA PHE A 24 -6.19 5.07 10.64
C PHE A 24 -6.83 4.10 9.67
N VAL A 25 -6.44 4.25 8.40
CA VAL A 25 -6.71 3.28 7.34
C VAL A 25 -5.39 2.58 7.01
N LYS A 26 -5.39 1.26 7.03
CA LYS A 26 -4.19 0.48 6.71
C LYS A 26 -4.34 -0.20 5.36
N ILE A 27 -3.34 -0.01 4.51
CA ILE A 27 -3.18 -0.77 3.28
C ILE A 27 -2.57 -2.12 3.67
N MET A 28 -3.39 -3.16 3.70
CA MET A 28 -2.98 -4.49 4.18
C MET A 28 -2.18 -5.25 3.14
N ASN A 29 -2.62 -5.16 1.88
CA ASN A 29 -1.98 -5.86 0.79
C ASN A 29 -2.27 -5.10 -0.50
N LEU A 30 -1.25 -4.94 -1.34
CA LEU A 30 -1.40 -4.39 -2.67
C LEU A 30 -0.47 -5.17 -3.59
N ALA A 31 -1.04 -5.74 -4.64
CA ALA A 31 -0.30 -6.57 -5.58
C ALA A 31 -0.67 -6.22 -7.01
N VAL A 32 0.32 -6.29 -7.90
CA VAL A 32 0.15 -6.10 -9.34
C VAL A 32 0.68 -7.35 -10.03
N HIS A 33 -0.08 -7.85 -11.01
CA HIS A 33 0.31 -9.03 -11.80
C HIS A 33 1.70 -8.80 -12.42
N PRO A 34 2.59 -9.81 -12.42
CA PRO A 34 3.96 -9.64 -12.90
C PRO A 34 4.11 -9.03 -14.29
N GLU A 35 3.21 -9.36 -15.22
CA GLU A 35 3.22 -8.81 -16.58
C GLU A 35 2.93 -7.31 -16.64
N TYR A 36 2.36 -6.76 -15.57
CA TYR A 36 1.96 -5.34 -15.49
C TYR A 36 2.84 -4.54 -14.54
N ARG A 37 3.89 -5.14 -14.00
CA ARG A 37 4.83 -4.45 -13.10
C ARG A 37 5.69 -3.46 -13.88
N ARG A 38 6.25 -2.49 -13.16
CA ARG A 38 7.13 -1.43 -13.69
C ARG A 38 6.42 -0.47 -14.66
N ARG A 39 5.09 -0.43 -14.62
CA ARG A 39 4.28 0.48 -15.44
C ARG A 39 3.55 1.53 -14.60
N GLY A 40 3.85 1.62 -13.31
CA GLY A 40 3.20 2.57 -12.42
C GLY A 40 1.83 2.16 -11.91
N PHE A 41 1.38 0.93 -12.16
CA PHE A 41 0.06 0.47 -11.73
C PHE A 41 -0.07 0.33 -10.22
N ALA A 42 1.01 0.00 -9.51
CA ALA A 42 0.97 -0.06 -8.05
C ALA A 42 0.68 1.33 -7.47
N ALA A 43 1.36 2.36 -7.96
CA ALA A 43 1.12 3.74 -7.54
C ALA A 43 -0.29 4.21 -7.93
N LEU A 44 -0.74 3.86 -9.13
CA LEU A 44 -2.08 4.21 -9.60
C LEU A 44 -3.16 3.63 -8.69
N LEU A 45 -3.03 2.33 -8.34
CA LEU A 45 -3.98 1.66 -7.48
C LEU A 45 -3.94 2.21 -6.05
N LEU A 46 -2.75 2.44 -5.52
CA LEU A 46 -2.57 3.01 -4.19
C LEU A 46 -3.17 4.42 -4.10
N ASP A 47 -2.92 5.25 -5.11
CA ASP A 47 -3.47 6.60 -5.17
C ASP A 47 -5.01 6.58 -5.23
N HIS A 48 -5.56 5.70 -6.04
CA HIS A 48 -7.01 5.54 -6.16
C HIS A 48 -7.64 5.14 -4.82
N VAL A 49 -7.08 4.12 -4.17
CA VAL A 49 -7.58 3.64 -2.87
C VAL A 49 -7.48 4.73 -1.81
N THR A 50 -6.35 5.44 -1.76
CA THR A 50 -6.15 6.53 -0.82
C THR A 50 -7.19 7.63 -1.02
N ASN A 51 -7.43 8.03 -2.28
CA ASN A 51 -8.40 9.07 -2.58
C ASN A 51 -9.84 8.64 -2.26
N GLU A 52 -10.20 7.39 -2.53
CA GLU A 52 -11.52 6.86 -2.17
C GLU A 52 -11.72 6.86 -0.65
N MET A 53 -10.71 6.45 0.10
CA MET A 53 -10.80 6.36 1.55
C MET A 53 -10.73 7.71 2.26
N ARG A 54 -10.28 8.78 1.56
CA ARG A 54 -10.30 10.15 2.12
C ARG A 54 -11.70 10.60 2.49
N ALA A 55 -12.74 10.06 1.85
CA ALA A 55 -14.13 10.38 2.17
C ALA A 55 -14.50 10.06 3.62
N PHE A 56 -13.76 9.16 4.27
CA PHE A 56 -13.96 8.80 5.67
C PHE A 56 -13.18 9.69 6.63
N ASN A 57 -12.44 10.67 6.12
CA ASN A 57 -11.62 11.62 6.90
C ASN A 57 -10.68 10.95 7.92
N PRO A 58 -9.91 9.93 7.53
CA PRO A 58 -8.96 9.34 8.47
C PRO A 58 -7.84 10.32 8.78
N PRO A 59 -7.34 10.37 10.03
CA PRO A 59 -6.20 11.23 10.34
C PRO A 59 -4.92 10.78 9.66
N ARG A 60 -4.82 9.51 9.27
CA ARG A 60 -3.64 8.99 8.58
C ARG A 60 -3.94 7.70 7.84
N PHE A 61 -3.09 7.41 6.86
CA PHE A 61 -3.01 6.11 6.18
C PHE A 61 -1.69 5.45 6.54
N CYS A 62 -1.71 4.14 6.68
CA CYS A 62 -0.52 3.35 6.97
C CYS A 62 -0.39 2.24 5.94
N GLY A 63 0.84 1.84 5.67
CA GLY A 63 1.10 0.68 4.82
C GLY A 63 2.48 0.13 5.11
N GLU A 64 2.72 -1.12 4.71
CA GLU A 64 4.01 -1.75 4.92
C GLU A 64 4.36 -2.67 3.78
N THR A 65 5.65 -2.88 3.56
CA THR A 65 6.17 -3.76 2.51
C THR A 65 7.50 -4.36 2.92
N ARG A 66 7.86 -5.46 2.24
CA ARG A 66 9.16 -6.10 2.45
C ARG A 66 10.30 -5.19 2.02
N ALA A 67 11.42 -5.27 2.73
CA ALA A 67 12.62 -4.49 2.40
C ALA A 67 13.08 -4.71 0.95
N SER A 68 12.89 -5.89 0.40
CA SER A 68 13.27 -6.21 -0.98
C SER A 68 12.30 -5.68 -2.04
N ASN A 69 11.10 -5.23 -1.64
CA ASN A 69 10.10 -4.78 -2.59
C ASN A 69 10.28 -3.30 -2.94
N LEU A 70 11.24 -3.00 -3.78
CA LEU A 70 11.57 -1.63 -4.17
C LEU A 70 10.43 -0.96 -4.94
N GLY A 71 9.71 -1.74 -5.76
CA GLY A 71 8.58 -1.21 -6.52
C GLY A 71 7.48 -0.66 -5.61
N MET A 72 7.17 -1.37 -4.53
CA MET A 72 6.14 -0.92 -3.58
C MET A 72 6.63 0.27 -2.75
N GLN A 73 7.90 0.29 -2.36
CA GLN A 73 8.49 1.44 -1.69
C GLN A 73 8.37 2.71 -2.54
N ARG A 74 8.68 2.60 -3.83
CA ARG A 74 8.53 3.72 -4.78
C ARG A 74 7.08 4.16 -4.93
N ALA A 75 6.15 3.20 -4.96
CA ALA A 75 4.73 3.50 -5.05
C ALA A 75 4.25 4.31 -3.84
N PHE A 76 4.64 3.92 -2.63
CA PHE A 76 4.33 4.67 -1.42
C PHE A 76 4.88 6.09 -1.50
N GLU A 77 6.15 6.22 -1.83
CA GLU A 77 6.82 7.53 -1.93
C GLU A 77 6.16 8.43 -2.98
N LYS A 78 5.84 7.87 -4.14
CA LYS A 78 5.19 8.59 -5.23
C LYS A 78 3.81 9.10 -4.83
N CYS A 79 3.11 8.39 -3.97
CA CYS A 79 1.79 8.78 -3.49
C CYS A 79 1.84 9.67 -2.24
N GLY A 80 3.02 10.12 -1.85
CA GLY A 80 3.19 11.05 -0.73
C GLY A 80 3.35 10.38 0.63
N TYR A 81 3.38 9.07 0.69
CA TYR A 81 3.66 8.36 1.93
C TYR A 81 5.13 8.52 2.27
N ARG A 82 5.42 8.56 3.58
CA ARG A 82 6.79 8.68 4.07
C ARG A 82 7.17 7.46 4.89
N LEU A 83 8.42 7.05 4.77
CA LEU A 83 8.95 5.97 5.59
C LEU A 83 8.95 6.43 7.06
N ASN A 84 8.22 5.68 7.89
CA ASN A 84 8.09 5.97 9.31
C ASN A 84 9.11 5.19 10.14
N ARG A 85 9.23 3.89 9.86
CA ARG A 85 10.21 3.04 10.54
C ARG A 85 10.49 1.77 9.76
N ILE A 86 11.58 1.12 10.10
CA ILE A 86 11.96 -0.20 9.60
C ILE A 86 11.89 -1.15 10.78
N GLU A 87 11.10 -2.21 10.66
CA GLU A 87 10.97 -3.22 11.70
C GLU A 87 11.70 -4.49 11.27
N PRO A 88 12.80 -4.87 11.93
CA PRO A 88 13.56 -6.06 11.56
C PRO A 88 12.79 -7.34 11.88
N ASP A 89 13.08 -8.40 11.10
CA ASP A 89 12.51 -9.74 11.32
C ASP A 89 10.99 -9.79 11.34
N TYR A 90 10.34 -8.90 10.57
CA TYR A 90 8.88 -8.78 10.55
C TYR A 90 8.22 -9.84 9.69
N TYR A 91 8.78 -10.09 8.50
CA TYR A 91 8.26 -11.09 7.57
C TYR A 91 9.02 -12.39 7.69
N GLN A 92 8.32 -13.48 7.36
CA GLN A 92 8.88 -14.83 7.35
C GLN A 92 8.80 -15.42 5.93
N ASN A 93 9.67 -16.41 5.66
CA ASN A 93 9.69 -17.20 4.43
C ASN A 93 9.79 -16.35 3.13
N PRO A 94 10.86 -15.57 2.90
CA PRO A 94 12.05 -15.45 3.75
C PRO A 94 11.89 -14.41 4.85
N ASN A 95 12.79 -14.48 5.82
CA ASN A 95 12.90 -13.48 6.88
C ASN A 95 13.34 -12.15 6.26
N GLU A 96 12.56 -11.10 6.46
CA GLU A 96 12.87 -9.75 5.99
C GLU A 96 12.34 -8.70 6.93
N SER A 97 12.97 -7.55 6.91
CA SER A 97 12.47 -6.36 7.58
C SER A 97 11.23 -5.81 6.87
N ALA A 98 10.37 -5.16 7.61
CA ALA A 98 9.25 -4.38 7.08
C ALA A 98 9.64 -2.91 7.00
N TYR A 99 9.35 -2.30 5.85
CA TYR A 99 9.40 -0.86 5.68
C TYR A 99 7.98 -0.33 5.87
N LYS A 100 7.79 0.46 6.92
CA LYS A 100 6.47 0.97 7.32
C LYS A 100 6.32 2.42 6.93
N TYR A 101 5.26 2.70 6.18
CA TYR A 101 4.97 4.01 5.58
C TYR A 101 3.73 4.62 6.19
N VAL A 102 3.72 5.94 6.25
CA VAL A 102 2.59 6.71 6.77
C VAL A 102 2.32 7.91 5.87
N LEU A 103 1.05 8.18 5.62
CA LEU A 103 0.56 9.40 5.01
C LEU A 103 -0.34 10.09 6.04
N LYS A 104 0.07 11.26 6.49
CA LYS A 104 -0.72 12.09 7.40
C LYS A 104 -1.50 13.13 6.61
N LEU A 105 -2.73 13.32 6.99
CA LEU A 105 -3.61 14.30 6.36
C LEU A 105 -3.70 15.58 7.17
#